data_ee5e6646333db0375bffbc97f979e4fe
#
_entry.id   ee5e6646333db0375bffbc97f979e4fe
#
_cell.length_a   1.000
_cell.length_b   1.000
_cell.length_c   1.000
_cell.angle_alpha   90.00
_cell.angle_beta   90.00
_cell.angle_gamma   90.00
#
_symmetry.space_group_name_H-M   'P 1'
#
loop_
_entity.id
_entity.type
_entity.pdbx_description
1 polymer ?
#
loop_
_entity_poly.entity_id
_entity_poly.type
_entity_poly.pdbx_seq_one_letter_code
_entity_poly.pdbx_strand_id
1 'polypeptide(L)'
;GGFLVEAFLSILAKGTGPRAEAQARTWAHRQIFGVDKDAINVKLTRALMVSLGDGSVNIHAGDSIRENRWKSDYPYLETPLKDGSFTVVVTNPPFGKNLKVSAADSRANGYTIAKQAKGKYVDLEIGLIFLERAHRLLTSGGRLGIILPETYFFSSTYRCLPNWLDSRFILRGVFNIPMEAFQGFCRAKTNFYVFEKK
;
A
#
# COMPACT_ATOMS: atom_id res chain seq x y z
N GLY A 1 -5.67 6.62 7.23
CA GLY A 1 -5.19 6.56 8.63
C GLY A 1 -5.60 5.28 9.37
N GLY A 2 -6.78 4.69 9.07
CA GLY A 2 -7.33 3.56 9.82
C GLY A 2 -6.38 2.37 10.00
N PHE A 3 -5.71 1.93 8.94
CA PHE A 3 -4.73 0.81 9.04
C PHE A 3 -3.59 1.08 10.01
N LEU A 4 -3.10 2.31 10.09
CA LEU A 4 -2.00 2.66 11.00
C LEU A 4 -2.47 2.69 12.45
N VAL A 5 -3.67 3.21 12.68
CA VAL A 5 -4.35 3.20 14.00
C VAL A 5 -4.52 1.77 14.49
N GLU A 6 -5.09 0.88 13.66
CA GLU A 6 -5.29 -0.52 14.01
C GLU A 6 -3.97 -1.28 14.26
N ALA A 7 -2.93 -0.99 13.47
CA ALA A 7 -1.61 -1.55 13.70
C ALA A 7 -1.05 -1.15 15.07
N PHE A 8 -1.16 0.14 15.42
CA PHE A 8 -0.72 0.63 16.74
C PHE A 8 -1.54 0.00 17.89
N LEU A 9 -2.87 0.02 17.79
CA LEU A 9 -3.75 -0.57 18.80
C LEU A 9 -3.52 -2.08 18.97
N SER A 10 -3.25 -2.79 17.87
CA SER A 10 -2.92 -4.22 17.92
C SER A 10 -1.61 -4.52 18.66
N ILE A 11 -0.62 -3.65 18.54
CA ILE A 11 0.64 -3.78 19.27
C ILE A 11 0.44 -3.40 20.74
N LEU A 12 -0.30 -2.34 20.99
CA LEU A 12 -0.64 -1.91 22.35
C LEU A 12 -1.38 -3.01 23.14
N ALA A 13 -2.35 -3.68 22.48
CA ALA A 13 -3.13 -4.76 23.08
C ALA A 13 -2.31 -6.03 23.40
N LYS A 14 -1.18 -6.23 22.71
CA LYS A 14 -0.27 -7.37 22.98
C LYS A 14 0.68 -7.11 24.16
N GLY A 15 0.82 -5.87 24.57
CA GLY A 15 1.69 -5.51 25.67
C GLY A 15 1.12 -5.92 27.02
N THR A 16 1.97 -6.41 27.91
CA THR A 16 1.62 -6.74 29.29
C THR A 16 2.55 -6.02 30.27
N GLY A 17 1.98 -5.57 31.38
CA GLY A 17 2.74 -4.93 32.44
C GLY A 17 2.87 -3.40 32.32
N PRO A 18 3.45 -2.75 33.34
CA PRO A 18 3.39 -1.29 33.50
C PRO A 18 4.18 -0.47 32.47
N ARG A 19 5.03 -1.12 31.64
CA ARG A 19 5.81 -0.48 30.58
C ARG A 19 5.29 -0.76 29.18
N ALA A 20 4.22 -1.54 29.03
CA ALA A 20 3.70 -1.99 27.75
C ALA A 20 3.33 -0.82 26.82
N GLU A 21 2.67 0.19 27.36
CA GLU A 21 2.29 1.37 26.57
C GLU A 21 3.51 2.16 26.07
N ALA A 22 4.50 2.39 26.90
CA ALA A 22 5.72 3.09 26.51
C ALA A 22 6.51 2.31 25.44
N GLN A 23 6.54 0.98 25.55
CA GLN A 23 7.16 0.12 24.54
C GLN A 23 6.40 0.14 23.21
N ALA A 24 5.07 0.09 23.23
CA ALA A 24 4.25 0.18 22.04
C ALA A 24 4.43 1.52 21.33
N ARG A 25 4.49 2.62 22.06
CA ARG A 25 4.77 3.97 21.52
C ARG A 25 6.15 4.05 20.88
N THR A 26 7.18 3.54 21.56
CA THR A 26 8.56 3.51 21.04
C THR A 26 8.64 2.66 19.77
N TRP A 27 7.93 1.54 19.72
CA TRP A 27 7.85 0.69 18.54
C TRP A 27 7.15 1.42 17.39
N ALA A 28 5.99 2.00 17.64
CA ALA A 28 5.22 2.72 16.61
C ALA A 28 6.03 3.85 15.99
N HIS A 29 6.70 4.64 16.82
CA HIS A 29 7.56 5.74 16.38
C HIS A 29 8.68 5.30 15.41
N ARG A 30 9.17 4.07 15.53
CA ARG A 30 10.26 3.55 14.70
C ARG A 30 9.79 2.69 13.53
N GLN A 31 8.63 2.05 13.65
CA GLN A 31 8.22 0.96 12.76
C GLN A 31 6.97 1.26 11.94
N ILE A 32 6.17 2.26 12.32
CA ILE A 32 4.98 2.66 11.55
C ILE A 32 5.34 3.79 10.59
N PHE A 33 5.11 3.56 9.30
CA PHE A 33 5.28 4.54 8.25
C PHE A 33 3.98 4.69 7.46
N GLY A 34 3.65 5.91 7.08
CA GLY A 34 2.48 6.20 6.26
C GLY A 34 2.78 7.23 5.18
N VAL A 35 2.26 7.00 3.99
CA VAL A 35 2.32 7.97 2.89
C VAL A 35 0.93 8.10 2.28
N ASP A 36 0.49 9.33 2.12
CA ASP A 36 -0.71 9.66 1.35
C ASP A 36 -0.42 10.87 0.47
N LYS A 37 -0.99 10.88 -0.73
CA LYS A 37 -0.84 12.00 -1.65
C LYS A 37 -1.65 13.22 -1.21
N ASP A 38 -2.77 12.99 -0.52
CA ASP A 38 -3.64 14.04 0.00
C ASP A 38 -3.10 14.57 1.35
N ALA A 39 -2.70 15.84 1.35
CA ALA A 39 -2.21 16.51 2.54
C ALA A 39 -3.24 16.59 3.69
N ILE A 40 -4.53 16.58 3.37
CA ILE A 40 -5.61 16.57 4.37
C ILE A 40 -5.62 15.21 5.08
N ASN A 41 -5.56 14.11 4.32
CA ASN A 41 -5.48 12.76 4.87
C ASN A 41 -4.24 12.59 5.77
N VAL A 42 -3.11 13.15 5.35
CA VAL A 42 -1.88 13.14 6.17
C VAL A 42 -2.09 13.89 7.49
N LYS A 43 -2.66 15.09 7.45
CA LYS A 43 -2.95 15.89 8.66
C LYS A 43 -3.91 15.16 9.61
N LEU A 44 -5.00 14.61 9.08
CA LEU A 44 -5.97 13.85 9.87
C LEU A 44 -5.35 12.59 10.48
N THR A 45 -4.56 11.87 9.71
CA THR A 45 -3.87 10.67 10.21
C THR A 45 -2.88 11.01 11.30
N ARG A 46 -2.09 12.07 11.12
CA ARG A 46 -1.18 12.57 12.18
C ARG A 46 -1.92 12.94 13.44
N ALA A 47 -3.03 13.69 13.33
CA ALA A 47 -3.83 14.07 14.48
C ALA A 47 -4.36 12.86 15.25
N LEU A 48 -4.87 11.84 14.54
CA LEU A 48 -5.33 10.59 15.14
C LEU A 48 -4.20 9.86 15.86
N MET A 49 -3.04 9.69 15.23
CA MET A 49 -1.91 8.98 15.82
C MET A 49 -1.35 9.73 17.03
N VAL A 50 -1.27 11.07 16.97
CA VAL A 50 -0.88 11.91 18.11
C VAL A 50 -1.85 11.74 19.27
N SER A 51 -3.17 11.72 19.02
CA SER A 51 -4.18 11.52 20.07
C SER A 51 -4.06 10.16 20.75
N LEU A 52 -3.53 9.17 20.06
CA LEU A 52 -3.22 7.84 20.61
C LEU A 52 -1.85 7.79 21.29
N GLY A 53 -1.04 8.85 21.15
CA GLY A 53 0.23 9.01 21.82
C GLY A 53 1.44 8.37 21.12
N ASP A 54 1.36 8.07 19.81
CA ASP A 54 2.49 7.51 19.06
C ASP A 54 3.51 8.54 18.55
N GLY A 55 3.15 9.84 18.57
CA GLY A 55 3.99 10.94 18.10
C GLY A 55 4.06 11.13 16.58
N SER A 56 3.53 10.23 15.78
CA SER A 56 3.26 10.27 14.31
C SER A 56 4.30 10.93 13.39
N VAL A 57 5.59 10.79 13.68
CA VAL A 57 6.66 11.47 12.90
C VAL A 57 6.86 10.92 11.50
N ASN A 58 6.49 9.66 11.25
CA ASN A 58 6.74 8.96 9.99
C ASN A 58 5.53 8.92 9.05
N ILE A 59 4.63 9.91 9.14
CA ILE A 59 3.49 10.02 8.24
C ILE A 59 3.72 11.21 7.32
N HIS A 60 3.85 10.95 6.03
CA HIS A 60 4.32 11.92 5.06
C HIS A 60 3.32 12.14 3.93
N ALA A 61 3.26 13.40 3.44
CA ALA A 61 2.61 13.68 2.16
C ALA A 61 3.54 13.27 1.02
N GLY A 62 3.02 12.61 -0.02
CA GLY A 62 3.83 12.27 -1.18
C GLY A 62 3.18 11.27 -2.12
N ASP A 63 3.76 11.12 -3.31
CA ASP A 63 3.33 10.17 -4.31
C ASP A 63 4.16 8.88 -4.18
N SER A 64 3.59 7.86 -3.56
CA SER A 64 4.29 6.60 -3.25
C SER A 64 4.66 5.76 -4.47
N ILE A 65 4.09 6.05 -5.65
CA ILE A 65 4.34 5.27 -6.88
C ILE A 65 5.23 5.99 -7.90
N ARG A 66 5.54 7.28 -7.72
CA ARG A 66 6.43 8.04 -8.63
C ARG A 66 7.80 8.26 -8.00
N GLU A 67 8.53 7.18 -7.77
CA GLU A 67 9.86 7.17 -7.15
C GLU A 67 10.87 8.04 -7.89
N ASN A 68 10.78 8.12 -9.21
CA ASN A 68 11.64 8.94 -10.06
C ASN A 68 11.54 10.45 -9.76
N ARG A 69 10.50 10.88 -9.05
CA ARG A 69 10.29 12.27 -8.63
C ARG A 69 10.63 12.53 -7.17
N TRP A 70 10.96 11.51 -6.39
CA TRP A 70 11.19 11.71 -4.96
C TRP A 70 12.36 12.63 -4.67
N LYS A 71 13.45 12.49 -5.41
CA LYS A 71 14.63 13.33 -5.21
C LYS A 71 14.33 14.82 -5.37
N SER A 72 13.43 15.20 -6.29
CA SER A 72 13.02 16.58 -6.51
C SER A 72 11.87 17.02 -5.60
N ASP A 73 10.82 16.21 -5.51
CA ASP A 73 9.54 16.63 -4.94
C ASP A 73 9.35 16.20 -3.48
N TYR A 74 9.93 15.03 -3.11
CA TYR A 74 9.73 14.38 -1.82
C TYR A 74 11.01 13.71 -1.28
N PRO A 75 12.14 14.43 -1.13
CA PRO A 75 13.43 13.81 -0.78
C PRO A 75 13.42 13.04 0.55
N TYR A 76 12.51 13.39 1.45
CA TYR A 76 12.31 12.70 2.73
C TYR A 76 11.69 11.30 2.60
N LEU A 77 11.19 10.92 1.42
CA LEU A 77 10.65 9.56 1.17
C LEU A 77 11.74 8.55 0.76
N GLU A 78 12.87 9.01 0.23
CA GLU A 78 13.90 8.11 -0.30
C GLU A 78 14.49 7.19 0.77
N THR A 79 14.68 7.69 1.98
CA THR A 79 15.30 6.90 3.06
C THR A 79 14.35 5.87 3.67
N PRO A 80 13.11 6.22 4.09
CA PRO A 80 12.22 5.27 4.74
C PRO A 80 11.58 4.28 3.77
N LEU A 81 11.40 4.65 2.49
CA LEU A 81 10.69 3.82 1.52
C LEU A 81 11.62 3.03 0.59
N LYS A 82 12.73 2.55 1.10
CA LYS A 82 13.63 1.66 0.33
C LYS A 82 12.99 0.31 0.04
N ASP A 83 13.36 -0.25 -1.10
CA ASP A 83 12.95 -1.60 -1.46
C ASP A 83 13.43 -2.62 -0.43
N GLY A 84 12.58 -3.58 -0.09
CA GLY A 84 12.88 -4.60 0.89
C GLY A 84 12.99 -4.12 2.33
N SER A 85 12.39 -2.97 2.68
CA SER A 85 12.49 -2.40 4.05
C SER A 85 11.35 -2.77 4.98
N PHE A 86 10.25 -3.32 4.47
CA PHE A 86 9.05 -3.58 5.25
C PHE A 86 8.71 -5.06 5.35
N THR A 87 8.32 -5.50 6.52
CA THR A 87 7.77 -6.86 6.74
C THR A 87 6.26 -6.90 6.49
N VAL A 88 5.57 -5.77 6.58
CA VAL A 88 4.15 -5.64 6.32
C VAL A 88 3.88 -4.35 5.54
N VAL A 89 3.11 -4.46 4.47
CA VAL A 89 2.56 -3.32 3.73
C VAL A 89 1.05 -3.47 3.69
N VAL A 90 0.32 -2.42 4.04
CA VAL A 90 -1.14 -2.39 3.95
C VAL A 90 -1.56 -1.16 3.16
N THR A 91 -2.43 -1.35 2.17
CA THR A 91 -2.84 -0.24 1.30
C THR A 91 -4.26 -0.41 0.78
N ASN A 92 -4.95 0.71 0.64
CA ASN A 92 -6.20 0.83 -0.10
C ASN A 92 -5.98 1.83 -1.25
N PRO A 93 -5.47 1.37 -2.39
CA PRO A 93 -5.27 2.24 -3.54
C PRO A 93 -6.59 2.82 -4.03
N PRO A 94 -6.60 4.02 -4.63
CA PRO A 94 -7.77 4.47 -5.35
C PRO A 94 -8.02 3.54 -6.55
N PHE A 95 -9.27 3.23 -6.84
CA PHE A 95 -9.65 2.38 -7.95
C PHE A 95 -10.73 3.03 -8.81
N GLY A 96 -10.72 2.68 -10.11
CA GLY A 96 -11.61 3.21 -11.11
C GLY A 96 -10.94 3.23 -12.49
N LYS A 97 -11.69 2.90 -13.53
CA LYS A 97 -11.20 2.75 -14.92
C LYS A 97 -10.46 3.98 -15.44
N ASN A 98 -10.75 5.16 -14.89
CA ASN A 98 -10.15 6.43 -15.29
C ASN A 98 -8.88 6.77 -14.50
N LEU A 99 -8.58 6.01 -13.44
CA LEU A 99 -7.39 6.23 -12.60
C LEU A 99 -6.25 5.34 -13.08
N LYS A 100 -5.52 5.83 -14.08
CA LYS A 100 -4.40 5.09 -14.69
C LYS A 100 -3.08 5.80 -14.48
N VAL A 101 -2.03 5.00 -14.41
CA VAL A 101 -0.65 5.45 -14.54
C VAL A 101 -0.25 5.28 -15.99
N SER A 102 0.32 6.33 -16.58
CA SER A 102 0.70 6.32 -17.99
C SER A 102 1.83 5.30 -18.27
N ALA A 103 1.90 4.85 -19.51
CA ALA A 103 3.00 4.01 -19.99
C ALA A 103 4.38 4.67 -19.77
N ALA A 104 4.44 6.01 -19.94
CA ALA A 104 5.66 6.78 -19.71
C ALA A 104 6.06 6.79 -18.23
N ASP A 105 5.12 7.08 -17.31
CA ASP A 105 5.37 7.04 -15.86
C ASP A 105 5.75 5.62 -15.40
N SER A 106 5.04 4.61 -15.90
CA SER A 106 5.34 3.20 -15.57
C SER A 106 6.74 2.80 -16.01
N ARG A 107 7.16 3.24 -17.20
CA ARG A 107 8.51 3.02 -17.72
C ARG A 107 9.58 3.74 -16.90
N ALA A 108 9.33 5.04 -16.59
CA ALA A 108 10.27 5.85 -15.83
C ALA A 108 10.53 5.32 -14.41
N ASN A 109 9.52 4.64 -13.82
CA ASN A 109 9.62 4.02 -12.50
C ASN A 109 9.88 2.51 -12.55
N GLY A 110 10.09 1.93 -13.75
CA GLY A 110 10.46 0.52 -13.95
C GLY A 110 9.36 -0.49 -13.56
N TYR A 111 8.07 -0.11 -13.62
CA TYR A 111 6.95 -1.01 -13.27
C TYR A 111 6.74 -2.09 -14.34
N THR A 112 7.18 -3.30 -14.05
CA THR A 112 7.10 -4.45 -14.97
C THR A 112 5.71 -4.97 -15.19
N ILE A 113 4.79 -4.77 -14.26
CA ILE A 113 3.37 -5.15 -14.37
C ILE A 113 2.67 -4.42 -15.53
N ALA A 114 3.15 -3.22 -15.88
CA ALA A 114 2.65 -2.45 -17.03
C ALA A 114 3.29 -2.83 -18.37
N LYS A 115 4.21 -3.81 -18.37
CA LYS A 115 4.97 -4.23 -19.56
C LYS A 115 4.28 -5.42 -20.23
N GLN A 116 3.83 -5.24 -21.44
CA GLN A 116 3.26 -6.29 -22.28
C GLN A 116 4.32 -7.06 -23.07
N ALA A 117 3.86 -8.03 -23.86
CA ALA A 117 4.70 -8.74 -24.81
C ALA A 117 5.52 -7.78 -25.69
N LYS A 118 6.72 -8.21 -26.10
CA LYS A 118 7.69 -7.40 -26.87
C LYS A 118 8.18 -6.14 -26.14
N GLY A 119 7.98 -6.05 -24.82
CA GLY A 119 8.54 -4.98 -23.99
C GLY A 119 7.80 -3.63 -24.06
N LYS A 120 6.63 -3.57 -24.69
CA LYS A 120 5.81 -2.35 -24.77
C LYS A 120 5.14 -2.06 -23.44
N TYR A 121 5.28 -0.83 -22.92
CA TYR A 121 4.53 -0.34 -21.77
C TYR A 121 3.14 0.16 -22.18
N VAL A 122 2.17 -0.02 -21.32
CA VAL A 122 0.79 0.44 -21.51
C VAL A 122 0.31 1.20 -20.30
N ASP A 123 -0.70 2.03 -20.48
CA ASP A 123 -1.42 2.67 -19.39
C ASP A 123 -2.12 1.60 -18.56
N LEU A 124 -1.90 1.63 -17.25
CA LEU A 124 -2.41 0.61 -16.33
C LEU A 124 -3.14 1.25 -15.16
N GLU A 125 -4.19 0.59 -14.68
CA GLU A 125 -4.92 1.06 -13.50
C GLU A 125 -4.00 1.13 -12.28
N ILE A 126 -4.13 2.20 -11.52
CA ILE A 126 -3.23 2.56 -10.43
C ILE A 126 -3.14 1.47 -9.34
N GLY A 127 -4.23 0.76 -9.06
CA GLY A 127 -4.25 -0.33 -8.10
C GLY A 127 -3.28 -1.47 -8.44
N LEU A 128 -3.07 -1.74 -9.74
CA LEU A 128 -2.11 -2.75 -10.20
C LEU A 128 -0.66 -2.26 -10.04
N ILE A 129 -0.42 -0.96 -10.23
CA ILE A 129 0.89 -0.36 -9.94
C ILE A 129 1.22 -0.46 -8.44
N PHE A 130 0.22 -0.23 -7.57
CA PHE A 130 0.38 -0.41 -6.12
C PHE A 130 0.74 -1.85 -5.73
N LEU A 131 0.28 -2.88 -6.45
CA LEU A 131 0.72 -4.26 -6.22
C LEU A 131 2.24 -4.42 -6.40
N GLU A 132 2.79 -3.89 -7.50
CA GLU A 132 4.23 -3.97 -7.73
C GLU A 132 5.01 -3.08 -6.78
N ARG A 133 4.50 -1.88 -6.46
CA ARG A 133 5.15 -1.01 -5.47
C ARG A 133 5.22 -1.69 -4.10
N ALA A 134 4.13 -2.28 -3.64
CA ALA A 134 4.10 -3.02 -2.38
C ALA A 134 5.05 -4.22 -2.40
N HIS A 135 5.12 -4.96 -3.52
CA HIS A 135 6.08 -6.05 -3.69
C HIS A 135 7.53 -5.58 -3.52
N ARG A 136 7.89 -4.43 -4.10
CA ARG A 136 9.25 -3.87 -3.97
C ARG A 136 9.56 -3.51 -2.52
N LEU A 137 8.64 -2.84 -1.84
CA LEU A 137 8.80 -2.43 -0.44
C LEU A 137 9.00 -3.59 0.52
N LEU A 138 8.39 -4.74 0.25
CA LEU A 138 8.42 -5.89 1.14
C LEU A 138 9.76 -6.63 1.13
N THR A 139 10.17 -7.10 2.31
CA THR A 139 11.18 -8.16 2.46
C THR A 139 10.66 -9.49 1.90
N SER A 140 11.53 -10.45 1.60
CA SER A 140 11.09 -11.84 1.35
C SER A 140 10.34 -12.40 2.56
N GLY A 141 9.24 -13.11 2.35
CA GLY A 141 8.33 -13.55 3.40
C GLY A 141 7.44 -12.46 4.00
N GLY A 142 7.62 -11.20 3.59
CA GLY A 142 6.80 -10.09 4.04
C GLY A 142 5.36 -10.17 3.50
N ARG A 143 4.43 -9.52 4.19
CA ARG A 143 2.99 -9.62 3.91
C ARG A 143 2.41 -8.33 3.37
N LEU A 144 1.62 -8.46 2.31
CA LEU A 144 0.80 -7.40 1.71
C LEU A 144 -0.66 -7.61 2.06
N GLY A 145 -1.29 -6.60 2.66
CA GLY A 145 -2.74 -6.45 2.72
C GLY A 145 -3.19 -5.38 1.74
N ILE A 146 -4.02 -5.71 0.76
CA ILE A 146 -4.44 -4.75 -0.26
C ILE A 146 -5.91 -4.89 -0.61
N ILE A 147 -6.61 -3.76 -0.72
CA ILE A 147 -7.99 -3.72 -1.20
C ILE A 147 -7.97 -3.51 -2.71
N LEU A 148 -8.58 -4.42 -3.46
CA LEU A 148 -8.66 -4.35 -4.91
C LEU A 148 -10.05 -4.75 -5.41
N PRO A 149 -10.49 -4.19 -6.56
CA PRO A 149 -11.67 -4.66 -7.27
C PRO A 149 -11.51 -6.12 -7.71
N GLU A 150 -12.56 -6.91 -7.50
CA GLU A 150 -12.62 -8.31 -7.94
C GLU A 150 -12.39 -8.45 -9.45
N THR A 151 -12.83 -7.45 -10.22
CA THR A 151 -12.70 -7.41 -11.67
C THR A 151 -11.27 -7.51 -12.19
N TYR A 152 -10.25 -7.15 -11.39
CA TYR A 152 -8.85 -7.31 -11.81
C TYR A 152 -8.45 -8.77 -12.04
N PHE A 153 -9.09 -9.70 -11.34
CA PHE A 153 -8.76 -11.13 -11.41
C PHE A 153 -9.58 -11.90 -12.45
N PHE A 154 -10.71 -11.34 -12.90
CA PHE A 154 -11.63 -12.01 -13.81
C PHE A 154 -11.72 -11.35 -15.20
N SER A 155 -11.22 -10.13 -15.37
CA SER A 155 -11.26 -9.44 -16.64
C SER A 155 -10.20 -9.98 -17.61
N SER A 156 -10.61 -10.19 -18.86
CA SER A 156 -9.70 -10.52 -19.96
C SER A 156 -8.64 -9.43 -20.23
N THR A 157 -8.89 -8.22 -19.78
CA THR A 157 -7.96 -7.09 -19.89
C THR A 157 -6.67 -7.33 -19.09
N TYR A 158 -6.75 -8.09 -17.99
CA TYR A 158 -5.63 -8.33 -17.06
C TYR A 158 -5.15 -9.78 -17.07
N ARG A 159 -5.18 -10.44 -18.24
CA ARG A 159 -4.80 -11.87 -18.39
C ARG A 159 -3.42 -12.22 -17.84
N CYS A 160 -2.50 -11.27 -17.84
CA CYS A 160 -1.14 -11.49 -17.35
C CYS A 160 -1.04 -11.38 -15.81
N LEU A 161 -2.05 -10.82 -15.14
CA LEU A 161 -2.00 -10.58 -13.70
C LEU A 161 -1.87 -11.85 -12.86
N PRO A 162 -2.62 -12.95 -13.11
CA PRO A 162 -2.46 -14.18 -12.34
C PRO A 162 -1.03 -14.74 -12.39
N ASN A 163 -0.43 -14.81 -13.55
CA ASN A 163 0.95 -15.29 -13.72
C ASN A 163 1.96 -14.34 -13.07
N TRP A 164 1.73 -13.03 -13.18
CA TRP A 164 2.57 -12.03 -12.54
C TRP A 164 2.53 -12.16 -11.02
N LEU A 165 1.35 -12.38 -10.44
CA LEU A 165 1.17 -12.61 -9.01
C LEU A 165 1.78 -13.93 -8.57
N ASP A 166 1.48 -15.03 -9.29
CA ASP A 166 1.98 -16.35 -8.93
C ASP A 166 3.50 -16.41 -8.90
N SER A 167 4.18 -15.70 -9.79
CA SER A 167 5.66 -15.64 -9.79
C SER A 167 6.26 -14.87 -8.59
N ARG A 168 5.47 -14.08 -7.85
CA ARG A 168 5.97 -13.11 -6.85
C ARG A 168 5.36 -13.28 -5.46
N PHE A 169 4.15 -13.82 -5.42
CA PHE A 169 3.39 -13.90 -4.18
C PHE A 169 2.78 -15.29 -3.96
N ILE A 170 2.50 -15.57 -2.72
CA ILE A 170 1.62 -16.65 -2.27
C ILE A 170 0.34 -15.99 -1.76
N LEU A 171 -0.82 -16.35 -2.28
CA LEU A 171 -2.10 -15.89 -1.76
C LEU A 171 -2.38 -16.58 -0.42
N ARG A 172 -2.53 -15.81 0.66
CA ARG A 172 -2.79 -16.29 2.02
C ARG A 172 -4.25 -16.15 2.45
N GLY A 173 -4.97 -15.20 1.88
CA GLY A 173 -6.38 -15.02 2.20
C GLY A 173 -7.08 -14.03 1.30
N VAL A 174 -8.40 -14.17 1.19
CA VAL A 174 -9.29 -13.25 0.51
C VAL A 174 -10.49 -13.00 1.42
N PHE A 175 -10.73 -11.74 1.74
CA PHE A 175 -11.83 -11.32 2.60
C PHE A 175 -12.76 -10.42 1.79
N ASN A 176 -14.01 -10.81 1.68
CA ASN A 176 -15.01 -10.00 0.99
C ASN A 176 -15.28 -8.73 1.79
N ILE A 177 -15.33 -7.60 1.08
CA ILE A 177 -15.73 -6.32 1.67
C ILE A 177 -17.16 -6.04 1.20
N PRO A 178 -18.12 -5.83 2.12
CA PRO A 178 -19.47 -5.47 1.75
C PRO A 178 -19.49 -4.22 0.87
N MET A 179 -20.33 -4.21 -0.16
CA MET A 179 -20.40 -3.08 -1.11
C MET A 179 -20.77 -1.77 -0.41
N GLU A 180 -21.47 -1.85 0.71
CA GLU A 180 -21.90 -0.74 1.55
C GLU A 180 -20.70 0.01 2.17
N ALA A 181 -19.56 -0.66 2.36
CA ALA A 181 -18.34 -0.03 2.89
C ALA A 181 -17.81 1.09 2.00
N PHE A 182 -18.13 1.08 0.72
CA PHE A 182 -17.74 2.11 -0.25
C PHE A 182 -18.93 2.85 -0.86
N GLN A 183 -20.11 2.80 -0.22
CA GLN A 183 -21.29 3.55 -0.67
C GLN A 183 -20.98 5.04 -0.81
N GLY A 184 -21.36 5.61 -1.95
CA GLY A 184 -21.08 7.01 -2.29
C GLY A 184 -19.75 7.24 -3.02
N PHE A 185 -18.79 6.31 -2.96
CA PHE A 185 -17.50 6.44 -3.66
C PHE A 185 -17.41 5.55 -4.90
N CYS A 186 -17.79 4.30 -4.80
CA CYS A 186 -17.84 3.39 -5.95
C CYS A 186 -18.83 2.24 -5.72
N ARG A 187 -19.26 1.61 -6.85
CA ARG A 187 -20.09 0.40 -6.83
C ARG A 187 -19.30 -0.85 -7.23
N ALA A 188 -17.99 -0.83 -7.08
CA ALA A 188 -17.15 -1.98 -7.41
C ALA A 188 -17.18 -2.99 -6.26
N LYS A 189 -17.41 -4.26 -6.59
CA LYS A 189 -17.19 -5.36 -5.65
C LYS A 189 -15.70 -5.47 -5.37
N THR A 190 -15.32 -5.34 -4.12
CA THR A 190 -13.94 -5.32 -3.66
C THR A 190 -13.67 -6.40 -2.64
N ASN A 191 -12.44 -6.86 -2.60
CA ASN A 191 -11.96 -7.78 -1.57
C ASN A 191 -10.67 -7.23 -0.96
N PHE A 192 -10.44 -7.57 0.30
CA PHE A 192 -9.14 -7.43 0.93
C PHE A 192 -8.33 -8.71 0.70
N TYR A 193 -7.25 -8.58 -0.03
CA TYR A 193 -6.35 -9.68 -0.36
C TYR A 193 -5.14 -9.65 0.55
N VAL A 194 -4.76 -10.81 1.07
CA VAL A 194 -3.53 -11.00 1.85
C VAL A 194 -2.58 -11.86 1.03
N PHE A 195 -1.45 -11.29 0.68
CA PHE A 195 -0.37 -11.96 -0.04
C PHE A 195 0.89 -12.04 0.83
N GLU A 196 1.72 -13.05 0.57
CA GLU A 196 3.06 -13.17 1.13
C GLU A 196 4.08 -13.14 -0.03
N LYS A 197 5.10 -12.29 0.07
CA LYS A 197 6.16 -12.19 -0.93
C LYS A 197 7.02 -13.45 -0.92
N LYS A 198 7.24 -14.02 -2.09
CA LYS A 198 8.16 -15.14 -2.30
C LYS A 198 9.63 -14.73 -2.14
#